data_1740ee1798212dbc2bb04e21ca1ff4df
#
_entry.id   1740ee1798212dbc2bb04e21ca1ff4df
#
_cell.length_a   1.000
_cell.length_b   1.000
_cell.length_c   1.000
_cell.angle_alpha   90.00
_cell.angle_beta   90.00
_cell.angle_gamma   90.00
#
_symmetry.space_group_name_H-M   'P 1'
#
loop_
_entity.id
_entity.type
_entity.pdbx_description
1 polymer ?
#
loop_
_entity_poly.entity_id
_entity_poly.type
_entity_poly.pdbx_seq_one_letter_code
_entity_poly.pdbx_strand_id
1 'polypeptide(L)'
;MKIGIIGAGAAGLTAAYDLLNSGHQVIVYEAAPFIAGQASTIPVGGFPLERGYHHLFTNDTAILDLMDELGVGDKMQWYPSNVGTHTEGTTYKTTTPVDLLRFGALPLKDRIKLGLFALKVKRIKDWRTLESQTADFWLRERLGGAAYEKVWAPLLKGKFGDHYDEIGMPWFWSKIQTRFASRRGLRRREMLGYPDGSFDTIFETLHNKIISAGGQVHLSQSVVKIETSDGQATGLTSETQSGEKVFEAFDCVLSTTPSFVFSHLVDLPDDYRKRLDDVHYLGAVVLILEMSQPLTSYYWMNIADADVPFLGLIEHTNMLPKEWYGGNSILYLTNYLDRTDPVYQMSQDELLEYYLPHLTKFNPEFDRSWIKNVHYNALSAAQPIIGTNYSDHIPDFRTPIKRLYLANTTQIYPEDRGTNYSVRMGREMADMIAADQKNSWKYWN
;
A
#
# COMPACT_ATOMS: atom_id res chain seq x y z
N MET A 1 20.44 21.10 -10.98
CA MET A 1 21.20 19.96 -10.43
C MET A 1 20.84 18.70 -11.20
N LYS A 2 21.74 17.72 -11.17
CA LYS A 2 21.46 16.37 -11.65
C LYS A 2 21.14 15.46 -10.45
N ILE A 3 19.95 14.89 -10.44
CA ILE A 3 19.40 14.13 -9.32
C ILE A 3 19.16 12.70 -9.73
N GLY A 4 19.70 11.75 -8.95
CA GLY A 4 19.46 10.32 -9.11
C GLY A 4 18.33 9.86 -8.18
N ILE A 5 17.35 9.15 -8.69
CA ILE A 5 16.25 8.58 -7.91
C ILE A 5 16.29 7.06 -8.02
N ILE A 6 16.20 6.37 -6.87
CA ILE A 6 16.16 4.92 -6.79
C ILE A 6 14.72 4.49 -6.49
N GLY A 7 14.10 3.83 -7.47
CA GLY A 7 12.72 3.34 -7.43
C GLY A 7 11.76 4.16 -8.28
N ALA A 8 11.09 3.51 -9.24
CA ALA A 8 10.03 4.08 -10.09
C ALA A 8 8.62 3.77 -9.55
N GLY A 9 8.46 3.69 -8.24
CA GLY A 9 7.16 3.65 -7.56
C GLY A 9 6.47 5.03 -7.54
N ALA A 10 5.26 5.10 -6.95
CA ALA A 10 4.48 6.33 -6.89
C ALA A 10 5.27 7.53 -6.30
N ALA A 11 6.04 7.32 -5.24
CA ALA A 11 6.84 8.38 -4.62
C ALA A 11 7.98 8.86 -5.53
N GLY A 12 8.76 7.92 -6.11
CA GLY A 12 9.89 8.25 -6.95
C GLY A 12 9.49 8.95 -8.25
N LEU A 13 8.43 8.47 -8.91
CA LEU A 13 7.91 9.11 -10.13
C LEU A 13 7.33 10.50 -9.85
N THR A 14 6.58 10.67 -8.73
CA THR A 14 6.06 12.00 -8.36
C THR A 14 7.18 12.97 -8.05
N ALA A 15 8.18 12.55 -7.28
CA ALA A 15 9.35 13.39 -7.00
C ALA A 15 10.11 13.75 -8.28
N ALA A 16 10.27 12.80 -9.21
CA ALA A 16 10.92 13.04 -10.50
C ALA A 16 10.18 14.11 -11.32
N TYR A 17 8.86 14.03 -11.39
CA TYR A 17 8.01 14.98 -12.10
C TYR A 17 8.14 16.41 -11.53
N ASP A 18 8.01 16.56 -10.22
CA ASP A 18 8.07 17.87 -9.57
C ASP A 18 9.48 18.49 -9.64
N LEU A 19 10.54 17.67 -9.51
CA LEU A 19 11.93 18.13 -9.66
C LEU A 19 12.24 18.57 -11.09
N LEU A 20 11.74 17.85 -12.11
CA LEU A 20 11.86 18.27 -13.52
C LEU A 20 11.16 19.60 -13.77
N ASN A 21 9.94 19.77 -13.26
CA ASN A 21 9.18 21.02 -13.34
C ASN A 21 9.88 22.19 -12.62
N SER A 22 10.72 21.87 -11.64
CA SER A 22 11.58 22.84 -10.93
C SER A 22 12.91 23.11 -11.63
N GLY A 23 13.13 22.59 -12.85
CA GLY A 23 14.30 22.83 -13.70
C GLY A 23 15.53 21.99 -13.33
N HIS A 24 15.36 20.86 -12.67
CA HIS A 24 16.42 19.89 -12.41
C HIS A 24 16.53 18.86 -13.53
N GLN A 25 17.69 18.22 -13.65
CA GLN A 25 17.85 17.00 -14.44
C GLN A 25 17.59 15.79 -13.53
N VAL A 26 16.78 14.85 -13.97
CA VAL A 26 16.41 13.69 -13.15
C VAL A 26 16.58 12.40 -13.93
N ILE A 27 17.20 11.42 -13.27
CA ILE A 27 17.32 10.05 -13.76
C ILE A 27 16.80 9.11 -12.68
N VAL A 28 15.83 8.27 -13.05
CA VAL A 28 15.21 7.27 -12.17
C VAL A 28 15.72 5.88 -12.55
N TYR A 29 16.11 5.09 -11.56
CA TYR A 29 16.52 3.68 -11.73
C TYR A 29 15.51 2.77 -11.05
N GLU A 30 15.05 1.75 -11.77
CA GLU A 30 14.10 0.75 -11.29
C GLU A 30 14.61 -0.66 -11.59
N ALA A 31 14.65 -1.50 -10.58
CA ALA A 31 15.07 -2.88 -10.71
C ALA A 31 14.07 -3.75 -11.50
N ALA A 32 12.77 -3.44 -11.37
CA ALA A 32 11.71 -4.13 -12.08
C ALA A 32 11.64 -3.70 -13.57
N PRO A 33 11.09 -4.55 -14.45
CA PRO A 33 10.85 -4.21 -15.86
C PRO A 33 9.59 -3.34 -16.07
N PHE A 34 9.03 -2.78 -15.02
CA PHE A 34 7.80 -1.97 -15.03
C PHE A 34 7.89 -0.84 -14.01
N ILE A 35 7.07 0.19 -14.21
CA ILE A 35 6.91 1.34 -13.30
C ILE A 35 5.82 1.10 -12.25
N ALA A 36 5.54 2.13 -11.45
CA ALA A 36 4.48 2.22 -10.44
C ALA A 36 4.66 1.32 -9.19
N GLY A 37 5.70 0.48 -9.13
CA GLY A 37 6.00 -0.33 -7.94
C GLY A 37 4.83 -1.20 -7.50
N GLN A 38 4.29 -0.98 -6.31
CA GLN A 38 3.16 -1.77 -5.79
C GLN A 38 1.82 -1.50 -6.51
N ALA A 39 1.70 -0.37 -7.23
CA ALA A 39 0.54 -0.05 -8.05
C ALA A 39 0.70 -0.47 -9.53
N SER A 40 1.76 -1.23 -9.85
CA SER A 40 2.00 -1.74 -11.20
C SER A 40 0.93 -2.73 -11.65
N THR A 41 0.78 -2.84 -12.97
CA THR A 41 -0.27 -3.64 -13.60
C THR A 41 0.25 -4.84 -14.37
N ILE A 42 -0.65 -5.74 -14.72
CA ILE A 42 -0.49 -6.82 -15.69
C ILE A 42 -1.62 -6.73 -16.71
N PRO A 43 -1.42 -7.16 -17.97
CA PRO A 43 -2.51 -7.23 -18.95
C PRO A 43 -3.42 -8.43 -18.65
N VAL A 44 -4.71 -8.19 -18.47
CA VAL A 44 -5.75 -9.21 -18.27
C VAL A 44 -6.90 -8.92 -19.24
N GLY A 45 -7.25 -9.86 -20.09
CA GLY A 45 -8.29 -9.65 -21.10
C GLY A 45 -8.03 -8.47 -22.07
N GLY A 46 -6.79 -8.01 -22.16
CA GLY A 46 -6.39 -6.84 -22.95
C GLY A 46 -6.49 -5.51 -22.20
N PHE A 47 -6.80 -5.52 -20.90
CA PHE A 47 -6.92 -4.36 -20.03
C PHE A 47 -5.89 -4.42 -18.89
N PRO A 48 -5.32 -3.28 -18.42
CA PRO A 48 -4.40 -3.31 -17.29
C PRO A 48 -5.13 -3.58 -15.99
N LEU A 49 -4.60 -4.50 -15.18
CA LEU A 49 -5.09 -4.87 -13.86
C LEU A 49 -3.93 -4.79 -12.87
N GLU A 50 -4.12 -4.18 -11.72
CA GLU A 50 -3.08 -4.07 -10.70
C GLU A 50 -2.66 -5.45 -10.19
N ARG A 51 -1.34 -5.62 -9.96
CA ARG A 51 -0.74 -6.84 -9.36
C ARG A 51 -1.21 -7.09 -7.92
N GLY A 52 -1.75 -6.08 -7.28
CA GLY A 52 -2.43 -6.11 -6.00
C GLY A 52 -3.61 -5.15 -6.06
N TYR A 53 -4.74 -5.51 -5.45
CA TYR A 53 -5.94 -4.67 -5.50
C TYR A 53 -5.69 -3.23 -5.04
N HIS A 54 -6.21 -2.26 -5.78
CA HIS A 54 -6.13 -0.84 -5.47
C HIS A 54 -7.48 -0.16 -5.62
N HIS A 55 -7.72 0.85 -4.82
CA HIS A 55 -8.80 1.82 -4.94
C HIS A 55 -8.41 3.08 -4.16
N LEU A 56 -9.06 4.19 -4.46
CA LEU A 56 -8.88 5.46 -3.76
C LEU A 56 -10.09 5.78 -2.89
N PHE A 57 -9.84 6.57 -1.86
CA PHE A 57 -10.89 7.21 -1.07
C PHE A 57 -11.13 8.64 -1.53
N THR A 58 -12.32 9.17 -1.28
CA THR A 58 -12.67 10.54 -1.70
C THR A 58 -11.86 11.65 -1.03
N ASN A 59 -11.06 11.31 -0.03
CA ASN A 59 -10.12 12.19 0.69
C ASN A 59 -8.66 11.94 0.34
N ASP A 60 -8.38 11.16 -0.68
CA ASP A 60 -7.02 10.92 -1.20
C ASP A 60 -6.60 12.07 -2.13
N THR A 61 -6.52 13.29 -1.56
CA THR A 61 -6.37 14.54 -2.32
C THR A 61 -5.05 14.62 -3.08
N ALA A 62 -3.94 14.11 -2.53
CA ALA A 62 -2.64 14.26 -3.19
C ALA A 62 -2.59 13.56 -4.56
N ILE A 63 -3.16 12.36 -4.68
CA ILE A 63 -3.21 11.66 -5.96
C ILE A 63 -4.30 12.23 -6.88
N LEU A 64 -5.42 12.72 -6.34
CA LEU A 64 -6.46 13.38 -7.13
C LEU A 64 -5.94 14.68 -7.74
N ASP A 65 -5.24 15.51 -6.95
CA ASP A 65 -4.59 16.74 -7.43
C ASP A 65 -3.53 16.42 -8.50
N LEU A 66 -2.76 15.33 -8.32
CA LEU A 66 -1.81 14.87 -9.34
C LEU A 66 -2.53 14.48 -10.63
N MET A 67 -3.65 13.77 -10.56
CA MET A 67 -4.43 13.40 -11.75
C MET A 67 -4.94 14.63 -12.50
N ASP A 68 -5.39 15.66 -11.80
CA ASP A 68 -5.84 16.93 -12.40
C ASP A 68 -4.68 17.64 -13.09
N GLU A 69 -3.50 17.71 -12.48
CA GLU A 69 -2.28 18.28 -13.07
C GLU A 69 -1.79 17.51 -14.32
N LEU A 70 -1.94 16.19 -14.31
CA LEU A 70 -1.60 15.35 -15.45
C LEU A 70 -2.63 15.45 -16.59
N GLY A 71 -3.80 16.04 -16.35
CA GLY A 71 -4.90 16.15 -17.29
C GLY A 71 -5.73 14.88 -17.46
N VAL A 72 -5.75 14.03 -16.45
CA VAL A 72 -6.52 12.76 -16.40
C VAL A 72 -7.50 12.70 -15.21
N GLY A 73 -7.80 13.84 -14.56
CA GLY A 73 -8.74 13.90 -13.43
C GLY A 73 -10.16 13.47 -13.80
N ASP A 74 -10.59 13.70 -15.03
CA ASP A 74 -11.88 13.26 -15.57
C ASP A 74 -12.01 11.74 -15.70
N LYS A 75 -10.91 11.01 -15.67
CA LYS A 75 -10.88 9.55 -15.69
C LYS A 75 -11.27 8.92 -14.35
N MET A 76 -11.27 9.68 -13.26
CA MET A 76 -11.64 9.15 -11.95
C MET A 76 -13.14 8.84 -11.86
N GLN A 77 -13.45 7.57 -11.64
CA GLN A 77 -14.82 7.09 -11.43
C GLN A 77 -15.03 6.73 -9.95
N TRP A 78 -16.27 6.91 -9.47
CA TRP A 78 -16.62 6.68 -8.07
C TRP A 78 -17.72 5.63 -7.95
N TYR A 79 -17.41 4.54 -7.25
CA TYR A 79 -18.30 3.40 -7.06
C TYR A 79 -18.73 3.26 -5.61
N PRO A 80 -19.99 2.91 -5.33
CA PRO A 80 -20.42 2.64 -3.96
C PRO A 80 -19.73 1.36 -3.44
N SER A 81 -19.10 1.47 -2.28
CA SER A 81 -18.49 0.33 -1.59
C SER A 81 -19.53 -0.74 -1.27
N ASN A 82 -19.15 -2.03 -1.44
CA ASN A 82 -19.96 -3.18 -1.04
C ASN A 82 -19.06 -4.17 -0.28
N VAL A 83 -19.17 -4.16 1.06
CA VAL A 83 -18.30 -4.89 1.96
C VAL A 83 -19.08 -5.97 2.69
N GLY A 84 -18.55 -7.18 2.70
CA GLY A 84 -18.97 -8.30 3.52
C GLY A 84 -17.99 -8.61 4.65
N THR A 85 -18.45 -9.35 5.64
CA THR A 85 -17.62 -10.00 6.67
C THR A 85 -18.07 -11.44 6.82
N HIS A 86 -17.14 -12.36 6.59
CA HIS A 86 -17.35 -13.79 6.78
C HIS A 86 -16.87 -14.20 8.16
N THR A 87 -17.76 -14.72 8.98
CA THR A 87 -17.47 -15.16 10.35
C THR A 87 -18.43 -16.26 10.78
N GLU A 88 -17.92 -17.26 11.48
CA GLU A 88 -18.69 -18.44 11.95
C GLU A 88 -19.45 -19.13 10.79
N GLY A 89 -18.78 -19.26 9.61
CA GLY A 89 -19.34 -19.88 8.41
C GLY A 89 -20.47 -19.07 7.75
N THR A 90 -20.69 -17.82 8.15
CA THR A 90 -21.77 -16.98 7.61
C THR A 90 -21.22 -15.64 7.10
N THR A 91 -21.70 -15.22 5.92
CA THR A 91 -21.35 -13.91 5.36
C THR A 91 -22.40 -12.87 5.71
N TYR A 92 -21.98 -11.79 6.32
CA TYR A 92 -22.81 -10.64 6.70
C TYR A 92 -22.41 -9.42 5.88
N LYS A 93 -23.39 -8.63 5.43
CA LYS A 93 -23.12 -7.31 4.88
C LYS A 93 -22.68 -6.37 5.99
N THR A 94 -21.59 -5.61 5.77
CA THR A 94 -21.01 -4.70 6.76
C THR A 94 -20.65 -3.33 6.18
N THR A 95 -21.35 -2.94 5.11
CA THR A 95 -21.09 -1.70 4.36
C THR A 95 -21.55 -0.44 5.10
N THR A 96 -22.70 -0.48 5.76
CA THR A 96 -23.37 0.69 6.34
C THR A 96 -23.59 0.54 7.86
N PRO A 97 -23.87 1.65 8.58
CA PRO A 97 -24.25 1.56 9.99
C PRO A 97 -25.51 0.71 10.25
N VAL A 98 -26.43 0.66 9.27
CA VAL A 98 -27.63 -0.19 9.38
C VAL A 98 -27.24 -1.67 9.26
N ASP A 99 -26.27 -1.99 8.39
CA ASP A 99 -25.76 -3.37 8.27
C ASP A 99 -25.11 -3.81 9.59
N LEU A 100 -24.38 -2.90 10.26
CA LEU A 100 -23.81 -3.19 11.58
C LEU A 100 -24.89 -3.55 12.62
N LEU A 101 -26.04 -2.86 12.60
CA LEU A 101 -27.17 -3.22 13.46
C LEU A 101 -27.79 -4.56 13.13
N ARG A 102 -27.63 -5.06 11.89
CA ARG A 102 -28.08 -6.37 11.41
C ARG A 102 -27.02 -7.47 11.50
N PHE A 103 -25.82 -7.13 11.98
CA PHE A 103 -24.71 -8.08 12.09
C PHE A 103 -24.98 -9.17 13.12
N GLY A 104 -25.57 -10.28 12.67
CA GLY A 104 -26.09 -11.36 13.52
C GLY A 104 -25.08 -12.12 14.36
N ALA A 105 -23.78 -12.06 13.98
CA ALA A 105 -22.68 -12.66 14.74
C ALA A 105 -22.49 -12.03 16.14
N LEU A 106 -23.08 -10.85 16.40
CA LEU A 106 -22.98 -10.16 17.67
C LEU A 106 -24.33 -9.95 18.34
N PRO A 107 -24.41 -9.99 19.69
CA PRO A 107 -25.56 -9.52 20.46
C PRO A 107 -25.84 -8.04 20.16
N LEU A 108 -27.12 -7.62 20.22
CA LEU A 108 -27.53 -6.24 19.89
C LEU A 108 -26.78 -5.19 20.72
N LYS A 109 -26.56 -5.46 22.01
CA LYS A 109 -25.78 -4.57 22.90
C LYS A 109 -24.37 -4.29 22.37
N ASP A 110 -23.71 -5.31 21.81
CA ASP A 110 -22.34 -5.20 21.30
C ASP A 110 -22.30 -4.49 19.95
N ARG A 111 -23.33 -4.66 19.11
CA ARG A 111 -23.50 -3.86 17.86
C ARG A 111 -23.63 -2.38 18.13
N ILE A 112 -24.45 -2.01 19.14
CA ILE A 112 -24.61 -0.60 19.57
C ILE A 112 -23.28 -0.09 20.15
N LYS A 113 -22.61 -0.90 20.98
CA LYS A 113 -21.31 -0.56 21.56
C LYS A 113 -20.26 -0.28 20.48
N LEU A 114 -20.18 -1.10 19.43
CA LEU A 114 -19.29 -0.88 18.28
C LEU A 114 -19.57 0.44 17.58
N GLY A 115 -20.84 0.78 17.34
CA GLY A 115 -21.23 2.05 16.71
C GLY A 115 -20.82 3.26 17.55
N LEU A 116 -21.11 3.24 18.85
CA LEU A 116 -20.73 4.31 19.79
C LEU A 116 -19.22 4.43 19.94
N PHE A 117 -18.53 3.31 19.94
CA PHE A 117 -17.07 3.24 19.98
C PHE A 117 -16.44 3.92 18.75
N ALA A 118 -16.90 3.59 17.54
CA ALA A 118 -16.40 4.21 16.31
C ALA A 118 -16.62 5.75 16.33
N LEU A 119 -17.76 6.21 16.84
CA LEU A 119 -18.02 7.65 17.02
C LEU A 119 -17.10 8.29 18.08
N LYS A 120 -16.73 7.55 19.14
CA LYS A 120 -15.77 8.02 20.15
C LYS A 120 -14.37 8.16 19.53
N VAL A 121 -13.90 7.16 18.80
CA VAL A 121 -12.60 7.21 18.10
C VAL A 121 -12.56 8.35 17.10
N LYS A 122 -13.64 8.57 16.32
CA LYS A 122 -13.75 9.70 15.38
C LYS A 122 -13.56 11.06 16.06
N ARG A 123 -13.97 11.22 17.33
CA ARG A 123 -13.87 12.49 18.08
C ARG A 123 -12.46 12.78 18.59
N ILE A 124 -11.59 11.79 18.63
CA ILE A 124 -10.18 12.00 19.02
C ILE A 124 -9.51 12.78 17.88
N LYS A 125 -9.05 13.99 18.17
CA LYS A 125 -8.41 14.87 17.18
C LYS A 125 -6.91 14.71 17.15
N ASP A 126 -6.30 14.50 18.31
CA ASP A 126 -4.85 14.34 18.47
C ASP A 126 -4.52 12.87 18.72
N TRP A 127 -4.00 12.23 17.70
CA TRP A 127 -3.59 10.83 17.72
C TRP A 127 -2.34 10.58 18.59
N ARG A 128 -1.54 11.61 18.87
CA ARG A 128 -0.34 11.50 19.70
C ARG A 128 -0.69 11.03 21.12
N THR A 129 -1.88 11.35 21.59
CA THR A 129 -2.41 10.87 22.89
C THR A 129 -2.63 9.36 22.94
N LEU A 130 -2.52 8.67 21.80
CA LEU A 130 -2.72 7.23 21.65
C LEU A 130 -1.40 6.47 21.42
N GLU A 131 -0.28 7.15 21.21
CA GLU A 131 0.97 6.53 20.76
C GLU A 131 1.54 5.48 21.70
N SER A 132 1.37 5.66 22.99
CA SER A 132 1.89 4.73 24.02
C SER A 132 1.10 3.43 24.16
N GLN A 133 0.04 3.24 23.37
CA GLN A 133 -0.86 2.09 23.50
C GLN A 133 -0.95 1.32 22.20
N THR A 134 -1.03 -0.02 22.30
CA THR A 134 -1.32 -0.86 21.13
C THR A 134 -2.80 -0.86 20.79
N ALA A 135 -3.13 -1.11 19.54
CA ALA A 135 -4.52 -1.23 19.08
C ALA A 135 -5.21 -2.41 19.76
N ASP A 136 -4.54 -3.56 19.88
CA ASP A 136 -5.08 -4.74 20.55
C ASP A 136 -5.49 -4.43 21.99
N PHE A 137 -4.55 -3.93 22.80
CA PHE A 137 -4.81 -3.59 24.20
C PHE A 137 -5.95 -2.57 24.32
N TRP A 138 -5.89 -1.49 23.55
CA TRP A 138 -6.86 -0.39 23.64
C TRP A 138 -8.27 -0.81 23.23
N LEU A 139 -8.39 -1.64 22.19
CA LEU A 139 -9.66 -2.19 21.72
C LEU A 139 -10.24 -3.19 22.72
N ARG A 140 -9.42 -4.09 23.24
CA ARG A 140 -9.81 -5.12 24.21
C ARG A 140 -10.39 -4.50 25.47
N GLU A 141 -9.70 -3.52 26.03
CA GLU A 141 -10.13 -2.80 27.23
C GLU A 141 -11.46 -2.03 27.04
N ARG A 142 -11.68 -1.45 25.88
CA ARG A 142 -12.84 -0.57 25.65
C ARG A 142 -14.04 -1.25 25.03
N LEU A 143 -13.84 -2.24 24.20
CA LEU A 143 -14.90 -3.03 23.59
C LEU A 143 -15.15 -4.31 24.38
N GLY A 144 -14.08 -5.05 24.70
CA GLY A 144 -14.15 -6.34 25.40
C GLY A 144 -15.05 -7.38 24.69
N GLY A 145 -15.05 -8.61 25.22
CA GLY A 145 -15.99 -9.64 24.83
C GLY A 145 -16.13 -9.87 23.31
N ALA A 146 -17.32 -10.23 22.91
CA ALA A 146 -17.62 -10.63 21.52
C ALA A 146 -17.36 -9.52 20.48
N ALA A 147 -17.48 -8.25 20.83
CA ALA A 147 -17.26 -7.15 19.89
C ALA A 147 -15.78 -7.04 19.46
N TYR A 148 -14.86 -7.28 20.39
CA TYR A 148 -13.43 -7.34 20.07
C TYR A 148 -13.09 -8.66 19.38
N GLU A 149 -13.43 -9.81 19.98
CA GLU A 149 -13.00 -11.13 19.53
C GLU A 149 -13.52 -11.51 18.13
N LYS A 150 -14.75 -11.08 17.78
CA LYS A 150 -15.39 -11.45 16.49
C LYS A 150 -15.21 -10.41 15.37
N VAL A 151 -14.75 -9.19 15.68
CA VAL A 151 -14.63 -8.13 14.66
C VAL A 151 -13.19 -7.66 14.50
N TRP A 152 -12.56 -7.20 15.58
CA TRP A 152 -11.28 -6.52 15.46
C TRP A 152 -10.08 -7.46 15.62
N ALA A 153 -10.13 -8.43 16.53
CA ALA A 153 -9.06 -9.39 16.70
C ALA A 153 -8.75 -10.18 15.42
N PRO A 154 -9.75 -10.73 14.68
CA PRO A 154 -9.49 -11.39 13.41
C PRO A 154 -8.88 -10.47 12.35
N LEU A 155 -9.34 -9.21 12.26
CA LEU A 155 -8.81 -8.24 11.31
C LEU A 155 -7.37 -7.84 11.63
N LEU A 156 -7.03 -7.63 12.91
CA LEU A 156 -5.66 -7.33 13.34
C LEU A 156 -4.75 -8.53 13.07
N LYS A 157 -5.14 -9.72 13.53
CA LYS A 157 -4.38 -10.96 13.33
C LYS A 157 -4.20 -11.29 11.85
N GLY A 158 -5.26 -11.17 11.06
CA GLY A 158 -5.20 -11.41 9.64
C GLY A 158 -4.23 -10.45 8.92
N LYS A 159 -4.25 -9.15 9.30
CA LYS A 159 -3.40 -8.15 8.63
C LYS A 159 -1.95 -8.18 9.12
N PHE A 160 -1.69 -8.49 10.36
CA PHE A 160 -0.37 -8.34 10.98
C PHE A 160 0.24 -9.65 11.49
N GLY A 161 -0.45 -10.79 11.30
CA GLY A 161 0.02 -12.09 11.74
C GLY A 161 0.32 -12.09 13.24
N ASP A 162 1.47 -12.62 13.60
CA ASP A 162 1.94 -12.71 14.99
C ASP A 162 2.26 -11.35 15.62
N HIS A 163 2.40 -10.28 14.81
CA HIS A 163 2.68 -8.91 15.26
C HIS A 163 1.41 -8.08 15.57
N TYR A 164 0.23 -8.70 15.59
CA TYR A 164 -1.05 -7.98 15.70
C TYR A 164 -1.19 -7.17 17.01
N ASP A 165 -0.58 -7.61 18.09
CA ASP A 165 -0.61 -6.99 19.43
C ASP A 165 0.48 -5.93 19.63
N GLU A 166 1.42 -5.80 18.71
CA GLU A 166 2.45 -4.76 18.68
C GLU A 166 1.97 -3.45 18.02
N ILE A 167 0.92 -3.52 17.17
CA ILE A 167 0.48 -2.40 16.34
C ILE A 167 0.00 -1.23 17.19
N GLY A 168 0.57 -0.05 16.96
CA GLY A 168 0.21 1.19 17.64
C GLY A 168 -1.23 1.62 17.36
N MET A 169 -1.92 2.13 18.40
CA MET A 169 -3.30 2.62 18.29
C MET A 169 -3.48 3.77 17.28
N PRO A 170 -2.52 4.67 17.01
CA PRO A 170 -2.64 5.68 15.98
C PRO A 170 -2.95 5.13 14.59
N TRP A 171 -2.36 3.99 14.20
CA TRP A 171 -2.70 3.33 12.94
C TRP A 171 -4.19 2.97 12.85
N PHE A 172 -4.74 2.36 13.90
CA PHE A 172 -6.16 2.02 13.95
C PHE A 172 -7.06 3.27 13.93
N TRP A 173 -6.67 4.30 14.68
CA TRP A 173 -7.36 5.60 14.68
C TRP A 173 -7.43 6.18 13.28
N SER A 174 -6.33 6.19 12.55
CA SER A 174 -6.25 6.68 11.17
C SER A 174 -7.22 5.92 10.25
N LYS A 175 -7.30 4.60 10.36
CA LYS A 175 -8.26 3.79 9.60
C LYS A 175 -9.71 4.22 9.84
N ILE A 176 -10.07 4.47 11.08
CA ILE A 176 -11.40 4.96 11.43
C ILE A 176 -11.64 6.36 10.85
N GLN A 177 -10.69 7.29 10.97
CA GLN A 177 -10.80 8.64 10.41
C GLN A 177 -11.01 8.60 8.90
N THR A 178 -10.19 7.87 8.16
CA THR A 178 -10.28 7.73 6.69
C THR A 178 -11.65 7.20 6.26
N ARG A 179 -12.15 6.12 6.89
CA ARG A 179 -13.46 5.56 6.57
C ARG A 179 -14.64 6.49 6.91
N PHE A 180 -14.51 7.36 7.90
CA PHE A 180 -15.52 8.38 8.17
C PHE A 180 -15.44 9.54 7.17
N ALA A 181 -14.24 9.94 6.76
CA ALA A 181 -14.03 11.03 5.81
C ALA A 181 -14.49 10.66 4.38
N SER A 182 -14.35 9.39 3.99
CA SER A 182 -14.74 8.91 2.65
C SER A 182 -16.24 8.77 2.43
N ARG A 183 -17.08 8.96 3.46
CA ARG A 183 -18.54 8.82 3.35
C ARG A 183 -19.20 10.09 2.84
N ARG A 184 -19.85 10.02 1.68
CA ARG A 184 -20.54 11.14 1.01
C ARG A 184 -22.04 10.88 0.83
N GLY A 185 -22.77 11.98 0.56
CA GLY A 185 -24.21 11.98 0.27
C GLY A 185 -25.12 11.79 1.48
N LEU A 186 -26.44 11.92 1.26
CA LEU A 186 -27.47 11.79 2.29
C LEU A 186 -27.47 10.43 3.00
N ARG A 187 -27.14 9.37 2.29
CA ARG A 187 -27.06 7.99 2.83
C ARG A 187 -25.72 7.66 3.45
N ARG A 188 -24.75 8.60 3.46
CA ARG A 188 -23.39 8.42 4.01
C ARG A 188 -22.74 7.10 3.58
N ARG A 189 -22.87 6.76 2.30
CA ARG A 189 -22.18 5.59 1.72
C ARG A 189 -20.71 5.90 1.52
N GLU A 190 -19.87 4.93 1.80
CA GLU A 190 -18.48 4.95 1.41
C GLU A 190 -18.40 4.82 -0.11
N MET A 191 -17.64 5.72 -0.74
CA MET A 191 -17.37 5.68 -2.18
C MET A 191 -15.90 5.35 -2.38
N LEU A 192 -15.64 4.45 -3.31
CA LEU A 192 -14.29 4.04 -3.71
C LEU A 192 -14.03 4.56 -5.12
N GLY A 193 -12.87 5.18 -5.30
CA GLY A 193 -12.43 5.71 -6.58
C GLY A 193 -11.59 4.68 -7.35
N TYR A 194 -11.81 4.60 -8.64
CA TYR A 194 -10.99 3.81 -9.54
C TYR A 194 -10.90 4.51 -10.91
N PRO A 195 -9.69 4.69 -11.48
CA PRO A 195 -9.55 5.39 -12.75
C PRO A 195 -10.00 4.53 -13.93
N ASP A 196 -10.65 5.13 -14.92
CA ASP A 196 -10.81 4.52 -16.24
C ASP A 196 -9.42 4.22 -16.82
N GLY A 197 -9.16 2.97 -17.18
CA GLY A 197 -7.84 2.52 -17.62
C GLY A 197 -6.93 2.06 -16.49
N SER A 198 -7.50 1.81 -15.29
CA SER A 198 -6.78 1.41 -14.06
C SER A 198 -5.82 2.47 -13.51
N PHE A 199 -5.04 2.12 -12.48
CA PHE A 199 -3.94 2.98 -11.99
C PHE A 199 -2.84 3.19 -13.04
N ASP A 200 -2.80 2.35 -14.07
CA ASP A 200 -1.92 2.50 -15.23
C ASP A 200 -2.12 3.87 -15.91
N THR A 201 -3.36 4.33 -16.04
CA THR A 201 -3.67 5.67 -16.57
C THR A 201 -2.93 6.78 -15.84
N ILE A 202 -2.78 6.69 -14.53
CA ILE A 202 -2.08 7.70 -13.74
C ILE A 202 -0.58 7.60 -13.98
N PHE A 203 0.00 6.41 -13.80
CA PHE A 203 1.45 6.24 -13.77
C PHE A 203 2.09 6.23 -15.14
N GLU A 204 1.42 5.71 -16.17
CA GLU A 204 1.89 5.84 -17.55
C GLU A 204 1.83 7.31 -18.02
N THR A 205 0.77 8.05 -17.67
CA THR A 205 0.72 9.48 -17.98
C THR A 205 1.83 10.24 -17.27
N LEU A 206 2.07 9.96 -15.99
CA LEU A 206 3.15 10.55 -15.20
C LEU A 206 4.52 10.24 -15.80
N HIS A 207 4.78 8.98 -16.15
CA HIS A 207 6.00 8.53 -16.81
C HIS A 207 6.21 9.27 -18.15
N ASN A 208 5.19 9.33 -18.99
CA ASN A 208 5.27 10.03 -20.27
C ASN A 208 5.55 11.53 -20.11
N LYS A 209 5.02 12.17 -19.07
CA LYS A 209 5.33 13.57 -18.72
C LYS A 209 6.80 13.73 -18.29
N ILE A 210 7.32 12.80 -17.48
CA ILE A 210 8.74 12.79 -17.07
C ILE A 210 9.65 12.69 -18.31
N ILE A 211 9.39 11.73 -19.20
CA ILE A 211 10.18 11.55 -20.41
C ILE A 211 10.09 12.79 -21.33
N SER A 212 8.89 13.33 -21.53
CA SER A 212 8.66 14.52 -22.35
C SER A 212 9.34 15.78 -21.80
N ALA A 213 9.54 15.86 -20.48
CA ALA A 213 10.28 16.93 -19.81
C ALA A 213 11.81 16.71 -19.84
N GLY A 214 12.30 15.66 -20.49
CA GLY A 214 13.73 15.34 -20.60
C GLY A 214 14.29 14.50 -19.44
N GLY A 215 13.45 13.97 -18.57
CA GLY A 215 13.83 12.99 -17.55
C GLY A 215 14.11 11.62 -18.19
N GLN A 216 14.83 10.79 -17.45
CA GLN A 216 15.13 9.42 -17.87
C GLN A 216 14.62 8.44 -16.82
N VAL A 217 14.08 7.29 -17.27
CA VAL A 217 13.67 6.19 -16.40
C VAL A 217 14.26 4.89 -16.94
N HIS A 218 15.18 4.32 -16.19
CA HIS A 218 15.88 3.09 -16.54
C HIS A 218 15.24 1.91 -15.82
N LEU A 219 14.43 1.14 -16.54
CA LEU A 219 13.83 -0.10 -16.04
C LEU A 219 14.81 -1.27 -16.16
N SER A 220 14.59 -2.31 -15.33
CA SER A 220 15.48 -3.49 -15.29
C SER A 220 16.93 -3.12 -15.04
N GLN A 221 17.17 -2.04 -14.31
CA GLN A 221 18.49 -1.55 -13.95
C GLN A 221 18.55 -1.30 -12.44
N SER A 222 19.15 -2.23 -11.73
CA SER A 222 19.25 -2.20 -10.26
C SER A 222 20.36 -1.29 -9.81
N VAL A 223 20.09 -0.37 -8.88
CA VAL A 223 21.17 0.31 -8.15
C VAL A 223 21.76 -0.69 -7.15
N VAL A 224 23.05 -0.88 -7.21
CA VAL A 224 23.81 -1.80 -6.33
C VAL A 224 24.65 -1.06 -5.31
N LYS A 225 24.90 0.24 -5.51
CA LYS A 225 25.63 1.07 -4.55
C LYS A 225 25.34 2.56 -4.73
N ILE A 226 25.22 3.27 -3.61
CA ILE A 226 25.24 4.73 -3.56
C ILE A 226 26.69 5.14 -3.23
N GLU A 227 27.32 5.86 -4.14
CA GLU A 227 28.69 6.30 -3.96
C GLU A 227 28.77 7.56 -3.10
N THR A 228 29.72 7.57 -2.18
CA THR A 228 29.91 8.67 -1.24
C THR A 228 31.37 9.10 -1.19
N SER A 229 31.59 10.40 -0.95
CA SER A 229 32.90 10.98 -0.65
C SER A 229 32.72 12.13 0.33
N ASP A 230 33.63 12.23 1.29
CA ASP A 230 33.63 13.32 2.30
C ASP A 230 32.26 13.52 3.00
N GLY A 231 31.59 12.39 3.34
CA GLY A 231 30.32 12.39 4.05
C GLY A 231 29.11 12.85 3.22
N GLN A 232 29.24 12.88 1.89
CA GLN A 232 28.14 13.23 0.99
C GLN A 232 27.95 12.23 -0.16
N ALA A 233 26.72 12.09 -0.66
CA ALA A 233 26.44 11.30 -1.84
C ALA A 233 27.02 11.99 -3.09
N THR A 234 27.64 11.21 -3.98
CA THR A 234 28.32 11.70 -5.19
C THR A 234 27.82 11.02 -6.47
N GLY A 235 27.09 9.91 -6.35
CA GLY A 235 26.58 9.19 -7.51
C GLY A 235 25.96 7.86 -7.17
N LEU A 236 25.61 7.11 -8.22
CA LEU A 236 25.03 5.77 -8.15
C LEU A 236 25.85 4.83 -9.02
N THR A 237 26.06 3.61 -8.53
CA THR A 237 26.49 2.47 -9.36
C THR A 237 25.28 1.56 -9.56
N SER A 238 24.85 1.44 -10.80
CA SER A 238 23.74 0.56 -11.21
C SER A 238 24.26 -0.64 -11.99
N GLU A 239 23.49 -1.72 -11.98
CA GLU A 239 23.78 -2.96 -12.72
C GLU A 239 22.66 -3.21 -13.74
N THR A 240 23.04 -3.37 -15.00
CA THR A 240 22.13 -3.70 -16.10
C THR A 240 21.75 -5.18 -16.09
N GLN A 241 20.78 -5.58 -16.90
CA GLN A 241 20.42 -6.99 -17.09
C GLN A 241 21.57 -7.87 -17.59
N SER A 242 22.57 -7.28 -18.29
CA SER A 242 23.77 -8.00 -18.74
C SER A 242 24.82 -8.17 -17.64
N GLY A 243 24.60 -7.63 -16.44
CA GLY A 243 25.56 -7.65 -15.34
C GLY A 243 26.63 -6.56 -15.43
N GLU A 244 26.53 -5.64 -16.38
CA GLU A 244 27.43 -4.49 -16.49
C GLU A 244 27.14 -3.48 -15.39
N LYS A 245 28.18 -3.05 -14.67
CA LYS A 245 28.09 -2.01 -13.66
C LYS A 245 28.46 -0.66 -14.24
N VAL A 246 27.54 0.29 -14.11
CA VAL A 246 27.70 1.64 -14.65
C VAL A 246 27.63 2.63 -13.49
N PHE A 247 28.68 3.43 -13.35
CA PHE A 247 28.69 4.58 -12.42
C PHE A 247 28.15 5.82 -13.12
N GLU A 248 27.29 6.57 -12.41
CA GLU A 248 26.83 7.86 -12.84
C GLU A 248 26.87 8.86 -11.67
N ALA A 249 27.48 10.04 -11.92
CA ALA A 249 27.62 11.09 -10.91
C ALA A 249 26.33 11.91 -10.77
N PHE A 250 25.95 12.23 -9.52
CA PHE A 250 24.77 13.02 -9.17
C PHE A 250 25.12 14.07 -8.11
N ASP A 251 24.44 15.23 -8.20
CA ASP A 251 24.53 16.28 -7.19
C ASP A 251 23.74 15.91 -5.92
N CYS A 252 22.73 15.06 -6.06
CA CYS A 252 21.82 14.62 -5.01
C CYS A 252 21.21 13.25 -5.35
N VAL A 253 20.93 12.45 -4.34
CA VAL A 253 20.30 11.13 -4.48
C VAL A 253 19.08 11.04 -3.59
N LEU A 254 17.96 10.58 -4.15
CA LEU A 254 16.75 10.18 -3.42
C LEU A 254 16.53 8.68 -3.57
N SER A 255 16.50 7.95 -2.45
CA SER A 255 16.07 6.55 -2.44
C SER A 255 14.61 6.45 -2.01
N THR A 256 13.80 5.71 -2.78
CA THR A 256 12.41 5.37 -2.42
C THR A 256 12.25 3.87 -2.14
N THR A 257 13.36 3.19 -1.89
CA THR A 257 13.41 1.75 -1.60
C THR A 257 13.03 1.44 -0.15
N PRO A 258 12.59 0.23 0.16
CA PRO A 258 12.40 -0.22 1.55
C PRO A 258 13.68 -0.04 2.38
N SER A 259 13.52 0.19 3.69
CA SER A 259 14.63 0.49 4.61
C SER A 259 15.74 -0.55 4.56
N PHE A 260 15.40 -1.84 4.56
CA PHE A 260 16.39 -2.93 4.50
C PHE A 260 17.11 -3.03 3.14
N VAL A 261 16.52 -2.53 2.05
CA VAL A 261 17.22 -2.42 0.76
C VAL A 261 18.19 -1.26 0.83
N PHE A 262 17.70 -0.10 1.29
CA PHE A 262 18.52 1.11 1.40
C PHE A 262 19.75 0.91 2.28
N SER A 263 19.62 0.24 3.43
CA SER A 263 20.73 0.01 4.38
C SER A 263 21.89 -0.79 3.79
N HIS A 264 21.65 -1.54 2.69
CA HIS A 264 22.67 -2.30 1.97
C HIS A 264 23.31 -1.53 0.80
N LEU A 265 22.72 -0.39 0.39
CA LEU A 265 23.21 0.38 -0.76
C LEU A 265 24.32 1.36 -0.40
N VAL A 266 24.51 1.66 0.89
CA VAL A 266 25.44 2.70 1.33
C VAL A 266 25.96 2.42 2.74
N ASP A 267 27.18 2.86 3.03
CA ASP A 267 27.74 2.79 4.37
C ASP A 267 27.10 3.87 5.25
N LEU A 268 26.40 3.42 6.29
CA LEU A 268 25.67 4.27 7.22
C LEU A 268 26.27 4.18 8.63
N PRO A 269 26.15 5.22 9.45
CA PRO A 269 26.44 5.12 10.89
C PRO A 269 25.64 3.96 11.52
N ASP A 270 26.25 3.24 12.44
CA ASP A 270 25.70 2.00 13.01
C ASP A 270 24.33 2.22 13.68
N ASP A 271 24.15 3.32 14.39
CA ASP A 271 22.90 3.68 15.05
C ASP A 271 21.77 3.97 14.06
N TYR A 272 22.08 4.60 12.93
CA TYR A 272 21.09 4.88 11.88
C TYR A 272 20.77 3.60 11.10
N ARG A 273 21.80 2.81 10.74
CA ARG A 273 21.61 1.49 10.10
C ARG A 273 20.71 0.60 10.95
N LYS A 274 20.99 0.51 12.27
CA LYS A 274 20.18 -0.28 13.19
C LYS A 274 18.71 0.14 13.17
N ARG A 275 18.40 1.45 13.18
CA ARG A 275 17.01 1.94 13.09
C ARG A 275 16.31 1.51 11.82
N LEU A 276 17.01 1.43 10.68
CA LEU A 276 16.45 0.97 9.41
C LEU A 276 16.21 -0.55 9.41
N ASP A 277 17.14 -1.29 9.96
CA ASP A 277 17.10 -2.76 10.00
C ASP A 277 16.12 -3.30 11.06
N ASP A 278 15.87 -2.54 12.13
CA ASP A 278 14.87 -2.86 13.16
C ASP A 278 13.41 -2.73 12.65
N VAL A 279 13.19 -2.11 11.48
CA VAL A 279 11.84 -2.06 10.91
C VAL A 279 11.46 -3.40 10.31
N HIS A 280 10.52 -4.06 10.96
CA HIS A 280 9.95 -5.31 10.45
C HIS A 280 8.96 -5.05 9.31
N TYR A 281 9.07 -5.83 8.22
CA TYR A 281 8.13 -5.79 7.09
C TYR A 281 7.50 -7.16 6.88
N LEU A 282 6.19 -7.19 6.85
CA LEU A 282 5.47 -8.33 6.28
C LEU A 282 5.58 -8.27 4.75
N GLY A 283 5.74 -9.43 4.15
CA GLY A 283 5.51 -9.64 2.74
C GLY A 283 4.01 -9.75 2.46
N ALA A 284 3.66 -9.83 1.19
CA ALA A 284 2.31 -10.19 0.76
C ALA A 284 2.36 -11.19 -0.38
N VAL A 285 1.43 -12.12 -0.36
CA VAL A 285 1.12 -12.98 -1.50
C VAL A 285 -0.24 -12.62 -2.04
N VAL A 286 -0.34 -12.50 -3.35
CA VAL A 286 -1.56 -12.14 -4.06
C VAL A 286 -1.79 -13.15 -5.18
N LEU A 287 -2.86 -13.90 -5.08
CA LEU A 287 -3.35 -14.78 -6.12
C LEU A 287 -4.53 -14.11 -6.81
N ILE A 288 -4.47 -13.96 -8.13
CA ILE A 288 -5.53 -13.35 -8.93
C ILE A 288 -6.12 -14.45 -9.81
N LEU A 289 -7.43 -14.68 -9.67
CA LEU A 289 -8.16 -15.67 -10.46
C LEU A 289 -9.03 -14.98 -11.49
N GLU A 290 -8.83 -15.31 -12.77
CA GLU A 290 -9.81 -15.03 -13.83
C GLU A 290 -10.83 -16.14 -13.86
N MET A 291 -12.09 -15.82 -13.63
CA MET A 291 -13.15 -16.82 -13.47
C MET A 291 -14.30 -16.59 -14.44
N SER A 292 -14.94 -17.68 -14.87
CA SER A 292 -16.15 -17.61 -15.73
C SER A 292 -17.38 -17.12 -14.99
N GLN A 293 -17.40 -17.21 -13.67
CA GLN A 293 -18.50 -16.81 -12.80
C GLN A 293 -17.95 -16.12 -11.53
N PRO A 294 -18.69 -15.20 -10.91
CA PRO A 294 -18.32 -14.59 -9.66
C PRO A 294 -18.42 -15.59 -8.50
N LEU A 295 -17.49 -15.50 -7.55
CA LEU A 295 -17.54 -16.29 -6.31
C LEU A 295 -18.56 -15.71 -5.33
N THR A 296 -18.64 -14.40 -5.22
CA THR A 296 -19.50 -13.69 -4.27
C THR A 296 -20.21 -12.50 -4.93
N SER A 297 -21.07 -11.83 -4.17
CA SER A 297 -21.71 -10.56 -4.58
C SER A 297 -21.07 -9.34 -3.92
N TYR A 298 -19.97 -9.50 -3.16
CA TYR A 298 -19.27 -8.41 -2.47
C TYR A 298 -18.01 -8.01 -3.22
N TYR A 299 -17.72 -6.71 -3.24
CA TYR A 299 -16.43 -6.22 -3.74
C TYR A 299 -15.30 -6.61 -2.78
N TRP A 300 -15.49 -6.35 -1.49
CA TRP A 300 -14.51 -6.63 -0.44
C TRP A 300 -15.13 -7.56 0.60
N MET A 301 -14.44 -8.61 0.97
CA MET A 301 -14.83 -9.49 2.05
C MET A 301 -13.71 -9.57 3.09
N ASN A 302 -14.02 -9.16 4.31
CA ASN A 302 -13.18 -9.42 5.47
C ASN A 302 -13.43 -10.85 5.95
N ILE A 303 -12.36 -11.59 6.21
CA ILE A 303 -12.44 -12.98 6.67
C ILE A 303 -12.02 -13.02 8.13
N ALA A 304 -12.93 -13.46 8.99
CA ALA A 304 -12.70 -13.56 10.43
C ALA A 304 -12.57 -15.03 10.90
N ASP A 305 -12.84 -15.98 10.05
CA ASP A 305 -12.72 -17.40 10.36
C ASP A 305 -11.26 -17.84 10.26
N ALA A 306 -10.71 -18.31 11.38
CA ALA A 306 -9.29 -18.67 11.50
C ALA A 306 -8.89 -19.90 10.66
N ASP A 307 -9.86 -20.69 10.19
CA ASP A 307 -9.65 -21.86 9.34
C ASP A 307 -9.65 -21.52 7.85
N VAL A 308 -9.67 -20.24 7.48
CA VAL A 308 -9.46 -19.74 6.12
C VAL A 308 -8.06 -19.12 6.05
N PRO A 309 -7.19 -19.62 5.15
CA PRO A 309 -5.76 -19.29 5.17
C PRO A 309 -5.40 -17.97 4.45
N PHE A 310 -6.37 -17.14 4.10
CA PHE A 310 -6.15 -15.83 3.48
C PHE A 310 -7.01 -14.76 4.16
N LEU A 311 -6.45 -13.56 4.26
CA LEU A 311 -7.05 -12.43 4.97
C LEU A 311 -8.17 -11.76 4.20
N GLY A 312 -8.00 -11.57 2.90
CA GLY A 312 -8.86 -10.76 2.06
C GLY A 312 -9.27 -11.48 0.79
N LEU A 313 -10.56 -11.32 0.48
CA LEU A 313 -11.16 -11.73 -0.77
C LEU A 313 -11.74 -10.48 -1.41
N ILE A 314 -11.18 -10.10 -2.57
CA ILE A 314 -11.63 -8.91 -3.30
C ILE A 314 -12.12 -9.35 -4.66
N GLU A 315 -13.44 -9.32 -4.85
CA GLU A 315 -14.02 -9.59 -6.15
C GLU A 315 -14.16 -8.29 -6.93
N HIS A 316 -13.11 -7.99 -7.68
CA HIS A 316 -12.87 -6.73 -8.36
C HIS A 316 -14.01 -6.35 -9.33
N THR A 317 -14.53 -7.32 -10.03
CA THR A 317 -15.62 -7.16 -11.00
C THR A 317 -17.01 -7.03 -10.37
N ASN A 318 -17.14 -7.08 -9.06
CA ASN A 318 -18.34 -6.61 -8.36
C ASN A 318 -18.37 -5.07 -8.16
N MET A 319 -17.27 -4.40 -8.51
CA MET A 319 -17.17 -2.94 -8.54
C MET A 319 -16.99 -2.43 -9.97
N LEU A 320 -16.20 -3.14 -10.80
CA LEU A 320 -15.83 -2.71 -12.15
C LEU A 320 -16.44 -3.62 -13.22
N PRO A 321 -16.62 -3.13 -14.46
CA PRO A 321 -17.18 -3.92 -15.55
C PRO A 321 -16.30 -5.12 -15.91
N LYS A 322 -16.85 -6.32 -15.91
CA LYS A 322 -16.14 -7.53 -16.31
C LYS A 322 -15.72 -7.52 -17.80
N GLU A 323 -16.39 -6.72 -18.60
CA GLU A 323 -16.10 -6.51 -20.02
C GLU A 323 -14.66 -6.01 -20.23
N TRP A 324 -14.10 -5.26 -19.27
CA TRP A 324 -12.70 -4.83 -19.31
C TRP A 324 -11.74 -6.03 -19.25
N TYR A 325 -12.14 -7.12 -18.65
CA TYR A 325 -11.34 -8.33 -18.43
C TYR A 325 -11.82 -9.52 -19.29
N GLY A 326 -12.23 -9.22 -20.54
CA GLY A 326 -12.69 -10.25 -21.48
C GLY A 326 -13.96 -10.97 -21.06
N GLY A 327 -14.81 -10.35 -20.21
CA GLY A 327 -16.04 -10.94 -19.68
C GLY A 327 -15.84 -11.85 -18.47
N ASN A 328 -14.60 -12.00 -17.98
CA ASN A 328 -14.27 -12.80 -16.80
C ASN A 328 -14.54 -12.04 -15.50
N SER A 329 -14.90 -12.75 -14.45
CA SER A 329 -14.86 -12.25 -13.08
C SER A 329 -13.43 -12.29 -12.55
N ILE A 330 -13.01 -11.25 -11.87
CA ILE A 330 -11.65 -11.13 -11.31
C ILE A 330 -11.72 -11.20 -9.80
N LEU A 331 -11.05 -12.19 -9.23
CA LEU A 331 -10.96 -12.42 -7.79
C LEU A 331 -9.53 -12.34 -7.30
N TYR A 332 -9.25 -11.47 -6.33
CA TYR A 332 -8.00 -11.44 -5.58
C TYR A 332 -8.16 -12.20 -4.27
N LEU A 333 -7.22 -13.11 -4.01
CA LEU A 333 -6.99 -13.72 -2.71
C LEU A 333 -5.65 -13.22 -2.19
N THR A 334 -5.64 -12.65 -1.01
CA THR A 334 -4.45 -11.93 -0.51
C THR A 334 -4.17 -12.26 0.95
N ASN A 335 -2.89 -12.32 1.28
CA ASN A 335 -2.42 -12.49 2.65
C ASN A 335 -1.17 -11.66 2.93
N TYR A 336 -0.99 -11.23 4.19
CA TYR A 336 0.22 -10.62 4.69
C TYR A 336 0.93 -11.60 5.62
N LEU A 337 2.19 -11.88 5.33
CA LEU A 337 2.94 -12.96 5.97
C LEU A 337 4.38 -12.55 6.22
N ASP A 338 4.99 -13.12 7.24
CA ASP A 338 6.44 -13.09 7.33
C ASP A 338 7.07 -13.77 6.12
N ARG A 339 8.19 -13.23 5.66
CA ARG A 339 8.88 -13.78 4.49
C ARG A 339 9.40 -15.21 4.71
N THR A 340 9.53 -15.63 5.95
CA THR A 340 9.90 -16.99 6.35
C THR A 340 8.72 -17.94 6.50
N ASP A 341 7.48 -17.41 6.42
CA ASP A 341 6.27 -18.22 6.50
C ASP A 341 6.22 -19.22 5.32
N PRO A 342 5.90 -20.51 5.57
CA PRO A 342 5.78 -21.49 4.51
C PRO A 342 4.80 -21.10 3.39
N VAL A 343 3.71 -20.40 3.70
CA VAL A 343 2.73 -19.95 2.71
C VAL A 343 3.30 -18.85 1.82
N TYR A 344 4.17 -17.98 2.37
CA TYR A 344 4.86 -16.96 1.57
C TYR A 344 5.86 -17.59 0.57
N GLN A 345 6.41 -18.73 0.89
CA GLN A 345 7.39 -19.44 0.05
C GLN A 345 6.75 -20.32 -1.02
N MET A 346 5.43 -20.51 -1.00
CA MET A 346 4.70 -21.32 -1.97
C MET A 346 4.81 -20.74 -3.38
N SER A 347 4.96 -21.61 -4.36
CA SER A 347 4.77 -21.30 -5.76
C SER A 347 3.30 -20.97 -6.06
N GLN A 348 3.01 -20.43 -7.25
CA GLN A 348 1.65 -20.16 -7.70
C GLN A 348 0.73 -21.38 -7.58
N ASP A 349 1.20 -22.54 -8.04
CA ASP A 349 0.39 -23.75 -8.07
C ASP A 349 0.16 -24.31 -6.67
N GLU A 350 1.18 -24.31 -5.80
CA GLU A 350 1.05 -24.73 -4.41
C GLU A 350 0.06 -23.83 -3.64
N LEU A 351 0.16 -22.51 -3.82
CA LEU A 351 -0.74 -21.57 -3.18
C LEU A 351 -2.17 -21.71 -3.68
N LEU A 352 -2.36 -21.93 -4.99
CA LEU A 352 -3.67 -22.19 -5.57
C LEU A 352 -4.30 -23.44 -4.94
N GLU A 353 -3.59 -24.57 -4.94
CA GLU A 353 -4.09 -25.83 -4.36
C GLU A 353 -4.38 -25.69 -2.85
N TYR A 354 -3.59 -24.88 -2.15
CA TYR A 354 -3.81 -24.62 -0.72
C TYR A 354 -5.06 -23.79 -0.46
N TYR A 355 -5.38 -22.81 -1.34
CA TYR A 355 -6.54 -21.93 -1.16
C TYR A 355 -7.85 -22.50 -1.72
N LEU A 356 -7.81 -23.33 -2.77
CA LEU A 356 -8.98 -23.84 -3.48
C LEU A 356 -10.04 -24.49 -2.57
N PRO A 357 -9.70 -25.36 -1.60
CA PRO A 357 -10.72 -26.03 -0.75
C PRO A 357 -11.56 -25.04 0.07
N HIS A 358 -11.02 -23.84 0.32
CA HIS A 358 -11.69 -22.85 1.16
C HIS A 358 -12.69 -21.99 0.37
N LEU A 359 -12.64 -21.98 -0.97
CA LEU A 359 -13.55 -21.16 -1.79
C LEU A 359 -15.01 -21.63 -1.71
N THR A 360 -15.25 -22.91 -1.50
CA THR A 360 -16.59 -23.47 -1.29
C THR A 360 -17.29 -22.95 -0.04
N LYS A 361 -16.54 -22.40 0.95
CA LYS A 361 -17.12 -21.74 2.12
C LYS A 361 -17.86 -20.45 1.77
N PHE A 362 -17.46 -19.78 0.70
CA PHE A 362 -18.06 -18.54 0.22
C PHE A 362 -19.14 -18.77 -0.83
N ASN A 363 -18.98 -19.81 -1.62
CA ASN A 363 -19.97 -20.26 -2.60
C ASN A 363 -19.95 -21.79 -2.69
N PRO A 364 -20.97 -22.50 -2.16
CA PRO A 364 -21.03 -23.96 -2.23
C PRO A 364 -21.08 -24.53 -3.65
N GLU A 365 -21.47 -23.72 -4.66
CA GLU A 365 -21.51 -24.12 -6.06
C GLU A 365 -20.15 -23.94 -6.76
N PHE A 366 -19.14 -23.38 -6.06
CA PHE A 366 -17.82 -23.18 -6.65
C PHE A 366 -17.24 -24.48 -7.17
N ASP A 367 -16.81 -24.45 -8.43
CA ASP A 367 -16.11 -25.54 -9.09
C ASP A 367 -14.79 -25.03 -9.70
N ARG A 368 -13.74 -25.83 -9.61
CA ARG A 368 -12.41 -25.49 -10.16
C ARG A 368 -12.46 -25.09 -11.64
N SER A 369 -13.38 -25.64 -12.42
CA SER A 369 -13.55 -25.31 -13.84
C SER A 369 -13.96 -23.86 -14.10
N TRP A 370 -14.43 -23.14 -13.08
CA TRP A 370 -14.68 -21.71 -13.19
C TRP A 370 -13.40 -20.91 -13.42
N ILE A 371 -12.25 -21.39 -12.92
CA ILE A 371 -10.96 -20.72 -13.08
C ILE A 371 -10.48 -20.90 -14.53
N LYS A 372 -10.25 -19.80 -15.21
CA LYS A 372 -9.74 -19.72 -16.58
C LYS A 372 -8.25 -19.44 -16.63
N ASN A 373 -7.78 -18.56 -15.75
CA ASN A 373 -6.38 -18.22 -15.64
C ASN A 373 -6.03 -17.83 -14.20
N VAL A 374 -4.74 -17.88 -13.87
CA VAL A 374 -4.22 -17.57 -12.54
C VAL A 374 -2.99 -16.69 -12.70
N HIS A 375 -2.93 -15.60 -11.92
CA HIS A 375 -1.75 -14.77 -11.79
C HIS A 375 -1.29 -14.75 -10.34
N TYR A 376 0.00 -14.68 -10.13
CA TYR A 376 0.62 -14.68 -8.81
C TYR A 376 1.58 -13.49 -8.68
N ASN A 377 1.53 -12.84 -7.53
CA ASN A 377 2.47 -11.79 -7.19
C ASN A 377 2.88 -11.90 -5.72
N ALA A 378 4.19 -11.86 -5.46
CA ALA A 378 4.75 -11.81 -4.11
C ALA A 378 5.52 -10.51 -3.92
N LEU A 379 5.28 -9.85 -2.79
CA LEU A 379 5.91 -8.60 -2.41
C LEU A 379 6.68 -8.79 -1.10
N SER A 380 7.97 -8.47 -1.08
CA SER A 380 8.82 -8.65 0.11
C SER A 380 8.69 -7.54 1.15
N ALA A 381 8.17 -6.39 0.77
CA ALA A 381 8.03 -5.20 1.62
C ALA A 381 6.63 -4.61 1.48
N ALA A 382 5.61 -5.41 1.79
CA ALA A 382 4.23 -5.00 1.59
C ALA A 382 3.70 -4.15 2.74
N GLN A 383 3.99 -4.49 4.01
CA GLN A 383 3.43 -3.82 5.18
C GLN A 383 4.48 -3.68 6.28
N PRO A 384 4.93 -2.47 6.61
CA PRO A 384 5.75 -2.26 7.79
C PRO A 384 4.92 -2.44 9.06
N ILE A 385 5.51 -3.00 10.10
CA ILE A 385 4.94 -3.11 11.44
C ILE A 385 5.19 -1.80 12.19
N ILE A 386 4.12 -1.11 12.51
CA ILE A 386 4.14 0.22 13.16
C ILE A 386 3.71 0.05 14.62
N GLY A 387 4.67 0.03 15.51
CA GLY A 387 4.47 -0.18 16.95
C GLY A 387 4.04 1.08 17.72
N THR A 388 4.16 0.99 19.05
CA THR A 388 3.91 2.13 19.94
C THR A 388 5.04 3.17 19.89
N ASN A 389 4.72 4.44 20.18
CA ASN A 389 5.67 5.57 20.15
C ASN A 389 6.49 5.65 18.87
N TYR A 390 5.86 5.30 17.77
CA TYR A 390 6.55 5.16 16.49
C TYR A 390 7.09 6.48 15.96
N SER A 391 6.51 7.63 16.32
CA SER A 391 7.04 8.95 15.93
C SER A 391 8.50 9.18 16.39
N ASP A 392 8.94 8.52 17.48
CA ASP A 392 10.32 8.59 17.96
C ASP A 392 11.29 7.71 17.13
N HIS A 393 10.76 6.81 16.30
CA HIS A 393 11.52 5.82 15.54
C HIS A 393 11.49 6.04 14.02
N ILE A 394 10.65 6.96 13.53
CA ILE A 394 10.55 7.27 12.11
C ILE A 394 11.90 7.80 11.61
N PRO A 395 12.52 7.19 10.57
CA PRO A 395 13.73 7.74 9.98
C PRO A 395 13.47 9.12 9.39
N ASP A 396 14.38 10.06 9.60
CA ASP A 396 14.32 11.35 8.91
C ASP A 396 14.44 11.17 7.39
N PHE A 397 13.79 12.03 6.63
CA PHE A 397 13.96 12.08 5.18
C PHE A 397 15.40 12.42 4.77
N ARG A 398 16.06 13.30 5.53
CA ARG A 398 17.49 13.58 5.38
C ARG A 398 18.28 12.52 6.12
N THR A 399 19.07 11.75 5.39
CA THR A 399 19.95 10.75 6.02
C THR A 399 21.15 11.43 6.69
N PRO A 400 21.95 10.73 7.51
CA PRO A 400 23.22 11.27 8.01
C PRO A 400 24.25 11.62 6.93
N ILE A 401 24.05 11.12 5.71
CA ILE A 401 24.92 11.41 4.57
C ILE A 401 24.36 12.61 3.82
N LYS A 402 25.17 13.65 3.66
CA LYS A 402 24.78 14.89 2.98
C LYS A 402 24.32 14.61 1.55
N ARG A 403 23.23 15.27 1.10
CA ARG A 403 22.65 15.13 -0.24
C ARG A 403 22.09 13.73 -0.55
N LEU A 404 21.86 12.93 0.49
CA LEU A 404 21.20 11.63 0.39
C LEU A 404 19.90 11.66 1.18
N TYR A 405 18.80 11.31 0.51
CA TYR A 405 17.47 11.27 1.07
C TYR A 405 16.90 9.84 1.00
N LEU A 406 16.07 9.53 2.00
CA LEU A 406 15.29 8.32 2.05
C LEU A 406 13.81 8.67 2.20
N ALA A 407 12.95 8.12 1.34
CA ALA A 407 11.51 8.28 1.41
C ALA A 407 10.78 6.98 1.10
N ASN A 408 10.22 6.33 2.10
CA ASN A 408 9.53 5.06 1.92
C ASN A 408 8.33 4.90 2.86
N THR A 409 7.66 3.76 2.79
CA THR A 409 6.40 3.50 3.50
C THR A 409 6.51 3.52 5.03
N THR A 410 7.71 3.43 5.62
CA THR A 410 7.91 3.53 7.08
C THR A 410 7.75 4.93 7.61
N GLN A 411 7.82 5.94 6.74
CA GLN A 411 7.65 7.35 7.10
C GLN A 411 6.21 7.83 6.92
N ILE A 412 5.31 6.95 6.47
CA ILE A 412 3.87 7.23 6.40
C ILE A 412 3.26 6.91 7.77
N TYR A 413 2.95 7.96 8.54
CA TYR A 413 2.41 7.83 9.89
C TYR A 413 1.60 9.06 10.29
N PRO A 414 0.46 8.95 11.00
CA PRO A 414 -0.14 7.73 11.55
C PRO A 414 -0.99 6.95 10.54
N GLU A 415 -1.05 7.39 9.29
CA GLU A 415 -1.84 6.75 8.25
C GLU A 415 -1.27 5.36 7.91
N ASP A 416 -2.10 4.52 7.34
CA ASP A 416 -1.64 3.30 6.70
C ASP A 416 -1.03 3.62 5.33
N ARG A 417 -0.05 2.84 4.91
CA ARG A 417 0.54 2.99 3.58
C ARG A 417 -0.53 3.02 2.48
N GLY A 418 -0.29 3.76 1.43
CA GLY A 418 -1.19 3.85 0.28
C GLY A 418 -0.63 4.76 -0.81
N THR A 419 -1.15 4.60 -2.02
CA THR A 419 -0.68 5.33 -3.19
C THR A 419 -0.77 6.84 -3.02
N ASN A 420 -1.88 7.33 -2.43
CA ASN A 420 -2.05 8.75 -2.10
C ASN A 420 -0.92 9.31 -1.22
N TYR A 421 -0.56 8.56 -0.19
CA TYR A 421 0.49 8.99 0.74
C TYR A 421 1.89 8.91 0.12
N SER A 422 2.11 7.96 -0.79
CA SER A 422 3.35 7.87 -1.56
C SER A 422 3.49 9.05 -2.53
N VAL A 423 2.40 9.47 -3.18
CA VAL A 423 2.37 10.69 -4.02
C VAL A 423 2.67 11.93 -3.17
N ARG A 424 2.00 12.10 -2.02
CA ARG A 424 2.25 13.21 -1.09
C ARG A 424 3.73 13.26 -0.68
N MET A 425 4.29 12.12 -0.30
CA MET A 425 5.70 12.01 0.10
C MET A 425 6.65 12.35 -1.05
N GLY A 426 6.35 11.95 -2.29
CA GLY A 426 7.13 12.33 -3.47
C GLY A 426 7.19 13.85 -3.67
N ARG A 427 6.07 14.55 -3.51
CA ARG A 427 6.00 16.02 -3.56
C ARG A 427 6.80 16.67 -2.43
N GLU A 428 6.62 16.19 -1.20
CA GLU A 428 7.35 16.66 -0.02
C GLU A 428 8.87 16.53 -0.22
N MET A 429 9.31 15.44 -0.86
CA MET A 429 10.73 15.24 -1.15
C MET A 429 11.25 16.19 -2.22
N ALA A 430 10.50 16.44 -3.28
CA ALA A 430 10.89 17.41 -4.30
C ALA A 430 11.05 18.82 -3.70
N ASP A 431 10.08 19.25 -2.89
CA ASP A 431 10.11 20.54 -2.20
C ASP A 431 11.31 20.64 -1.22
N MET A 432 11.56 19.58 -0.45
CA MET A 432 12.66 19.51 0.51
C MET A 432 14.03 19.61 -0.19
N ILE A 433 14.25 18.85 -1.27
CA ILE A 433 15.48 18.86 -2.04
C ILE A 433 15.72 20.25 -2.65
N ALA A 434 14.68 20.87 -3.23
CA ALA A 434 14.78 22.21 -3.79
C ALA A 434 15.08 23.28 -2.71
N ALA A 435 14.47 23.16 -1.54
CA ALA A 435 14.72 24.07 -0.40
C ALA A 435 16.15 23.92 0.14
N ASP A 436 16.63 22.69 0.30
CA ASP A 436 17.97 22.40 0.80
C ASP A 436 19.06 22.90 -0.16
N GLN A 437 18.84 22.76 -1.47
CA GLN A 437 19.72 23.35 -2.48
C GLN A 437 19.82 24.87 -2.32
N LYS A 438 18.68 25.57 -2.23
CA LYS A 438 18.67 27.05 -2.05
C LYS A 438 19.40 27.47 -0.80
N ASN A 439 19.38 26.67 0.25
CA ASN A 439 20.03 26.91 1.52
C ASN A 439 21.47 26.37 1.57
N SER A 440 22.07 25.99 0.44
CA SER A 440 23.43 25.45 0.34
C SER A 440 23.69 24.27 1.28
N TRP A 441 22.67 23.43 1.48
CA TRP A 441 22.75 22.18 2.28
C TRP A 441 23.10 22.40 3.76
N LYS A 442 22.66 23.49 4.36
CA LYS A 442 23.00 23.88 5.74
C LYS A 442 22.53 22.86 6.81
N TYR A 443 21.57 22.01 6.49
CA TYR A 443 21.02 21.05 7.46
C TYR A 443 21.97 19.88 7.79
N TRP A 444 23.09 19.74 7.10
CA TRP A 444 24.13 18.75 7.39
C TRP A 444 25.42 19.36 7.94
N ASN A 445 25.44 20.66 8.25
CA ASN A 445 26.60 21.34 8.78
C ASN A 445 26.58 21.42 10.31
#